data_231ac40713742c3f4dae9265f9b0fa07
#
_entry.id   231ac40713742c3f4dae9265f9b0fa07
#
_cell.length_a   1.000
_cell.length_b   1.000
_cell.length_c   1.000
_cell.angle_alpha   90.00
_cell.angle_beta   90.00
_cell.angle_gamma   90.00
#
_symmetry.space_group_name_H-M   'P 1'
#
loop_
_entity.id
_entity.type
_entity.pdbx_description
1 polymer ?
#
loop_
_entity_poly.entity_id
_entity_poly.type
_entity_poly.pdbx_seq_one_letter_code
_entity_poly.pdbx_strand_id
1 'polypeptide(L)'
;VLKVQSLITLLIIVLLAGVAGAERLAISSPVANIRSGPGTDHDVKWKVEKYFPILVIEKSGDWYQFEDFEGDRGWVHQSLVSKISAVITNNEACNIRSGPGTNNPISFTVEKGIPFKVLGREGDWIHIEHADGDKGWIHKSLVW
;
A
#
# COMPACT_ATOMS: atom_id res chain seq x y z
N VAL A 1 36.39 -20.93 56.65
CA VAL A 1 35.83 -19.70 56.12
C VAL A 1 35.25 -20.01 54.78
N LEU A 2 33.88 -20.09 54.69
CA LEU A 2 33.15 -20.30 53.45
C LEU A 2 33.10 -18.97 52.71
N LYS A 3 33.75 -18.91 51.53
CA LYS A 3 33.55 -17.82 50.60
C LYS A 3 32.25 -18.06 49.81
N VAL A 4 31.24 -17.25 50.09
CA VAL A 4 30.03 -17.19 49.29
C VAL A 4 30.36 -16.41 48.04
N GLN A 5 30.51 -17.10 46.90
CA GLN A 5 30.56 -16.44 45.60
C GLN A 5 29.13 -16.13 45.18
N SER A 6 28.80 -14.86 45.23
CA SER A 6 27.54 -14.37 44.68
C SER A 6 27.62 -14.47 43.15
N LEU A 7 26.89 -15.43 42.59
CA LEU A 7 26.63 -15.48 41.14
C LEU A 7 25.63 -14.39 40.78
N ILE A 8 26.11 -13.29 40.26
CA ILE A 8 25.25 -12.29 39.64
C ILE A 8 24.85 -12.86 38.29
N THR A 9 23.68 -13.44 38.23
CA THR A 9 23.06 -13.84 36.95
C THR A 9 22.60 -12.56 36.26
N LEU A 10 23.39 -12.12 35.30
CA LEU A 10 22.99 -11.00 34.41
C LEU A 10 21.86 -11.51 33.51
N LEU A 11 20.64 -11.15 33.83
CA LEU A 11 19.47 -11.40 32.99
C LEU A 11 19.56 -10.47 31.79
N ILE A 12 20.07 -10.97 30.69
CA ILE A 12 20.03 -10.24 29.39
C ILE A 12 18.58 -10.32 28.90
N ILE A 13 17.82 -9.27 29.14
CA ILE A 13 16.52 -9.09 28.52
C ILE A 13 16.80 -8.73 27.06
N VAL A 14 16.76 -9.73 26.18
CA VAL A 14 16.72 -9.48 24.74
C VAL A 14 15.32 -8.93 24.44
N LEU A 15 15.20 -7.61 24.35
CA LEU A 15 14.05 -6.99 23.75
C LEU A 15 14.06 -7.40 22.26
N LEU A 16 13.32 -8.43 21.93
CA LEU A 16 12.90 -8.69 20.57
C LEU A 16 11.96 -7.54 20.18
N ALA A 17 12.53 -6.48 19.57
CA ALA A 17 11.74 -5.53 18.82
C ALA A 17 11.04 -6.35 17.73
N GLY A 18 9.74 -6.63 17.90
CA GLY A 18 8.94 -7.29 16.91
C GLY A 18 9.05 -6.46 15.62
N VAL A 19 9.47 -7.09 14.52
CA VAL A 19 9.38 -6.49 13.20
C VAL A 19 7.89 -6.26 12.98
N ALA A 20 7.44 -5.01 13.11
CA ALA A 20 6.09 -4.65 12.71
C ALA A 20 5.96 -5.02 11.24
N GLY A 21 5.13 -6.03 10.91
CA GLY A 21 4.88 -6.43 9.53
C GLY A 21 4.44 -5.22 8.71
N ALA A 22 4.87 -5.15 7.46
CA ALA A 22 4.47 -4.10 6.54
C ALA A 22 2.94 -4.05 6.42
N GLU A 23 2.35 -2.88 6.61
CA GLU A 23 0.91 -2.64 6.53
C GLU A 23 0.54 -2.07 5.17
N ARG A 24 -0.47 -2.69 4.53
CA ARG A 24 -1.00 -2.19 3.27
C ARG A 24 -2.10 -1.17 3.54
N LEU A 25 -1.88 0.05 3.08
CA LEU A 25 -2.80 1.17 3.16
C LEU A 25 -3.03 1.76 1.76
N ALA A 26 -3.87 2.76 1.65
CA ALA A 26 -4.08 3.48 0.40
C ALA A 26 -4.26 4.99 0.63
N ILE A 27 -3.93 5.76 -0.38
CA ILE A 27 -4.17 7.20 -0.40
C ILE A 27 -5.68 7.45 -0.38
N SER A 28 -6.13 8.25 0.57
CA SER A 28 -7.54 8.63 0.75
C SER A 28 -7.86 10.06 0.31
N SER A 29 -6.84 10.91 0.16
CA SER A 29 -6.98 12.25 -0.41
C SER A 29 -7.04 12.20 -1.95
N PRO A 30 -7.63 13.23 -2.61
CA PRO A 30 -7.65 13.29 -4.08
C PRO A 30 -6.27 13.23 -4.72
N VAL A 31 -5.28 13.88 -4.09
CA VAL A 31 -3.87 13.91 -4.50
C VAL A 31 -3.00 13.87 -3.24
N ALA A 32 -1.87 13.20 -3.32
CA ALA A 32 -0.86 13.20 -2.27
C ALA A 32 0.53 13.47 -2.85
N ASN A 33 1.28 14.34 -2.18
CA ASN A 33 2.69 14.55 -2.45
C ASN A 33 3.51 13.44 -1.79
N ILE A 34 4.35 12.78 -2.58
CA ILE A 34 5.30 11.80 -2.09
C ILE A 34 6.66 12.46 -2.00
N ARG A 35 7.25 12.45 -0.80
CA ARG A 35 8.47 13.19 -0.49
C ARG A 35 9.68 12.28 -0.29
N SER A 36 10.85 12.88 -0.37
CA SER A 36 12.13 12.18 -0.17
C SER A 36 12.46 11.89 1.30
N GLY A 37 11.73 12.49 2.24
CA GLY A 37 11.94 12.32 3.67
C GLY A 37 10.69 12.68 4.48
N PRO A 38 10.73 12.43 5.82
CA PRO A 38 9.59 12.59 6.69
C PRO A 38 9.38 14.07 7.11
N GLY A 39 8.89 14.88 6.21
CA GLY A 39 8.61 16.30 6.47
C GLY A 39 8.34 17.10 5.21
N THR A 40 7.66 18.23 5.36
CA THR A 40 7.31 19.14 4.26
C THR A 40 8.50 19.96 3.74
N ASP A 41 9.63 19.92 4.44
CA ASP A 41 10.93 20.50 4.04
C ASP A 41 11.72 19.62 3.09
N HIS A 42 11.29 18.36 2.92
CA HIS A 42 11.87 17.45 1.94
C HIS A 42 11.22 17.60 0.57
N ASP A 43 11.98 17.34 -0.49
CA ASP A 43 11.53 17.48 -1.87
C ASP A 43 10.35 16.54 -2.19
N VAL A 44 9.42 17.02 -3.00
CA VAL A 44 8.37 16.20 -3.62
C VAL A 44 8.99 15.40 -4.74
N LYS A 45 9.05 14.07 -4.59
CA LYS A 45 9.58 13.16 -5.61
C LYS A 45 8.57 12.94 -6.74
N TRP A 46 7.31 12.69 -6.37
CA TRP A 46 6.18 12.55 -7.30
C TRP A 46 4.86 12.79 -6.56
N LYS A 47 3.78 12.82 -7.33
CA LYS A 47 2.41 12.91 -6.81
C LYS A 47 1.63 11.67 -7.21
N VAL A 48 0.69 11.28 -6.37
CA VAL A 48 -0.20 10.14 -6.62
C VAL A 48 -1.66 10.53 -6.41
N GLU A 49 -2.54 9.81 -7.07
CA GLU A 49 -3.98 10.02 -6.95
C GLU A 49 -4.62 9.14 -5.86
N LYS A 50 -5.88 9.40 -5.57
CA LYS A 50 -6.69 8.64 -4.63
C LYS A 50 -6.69 7.14 -4.98
N TYR A 51 -6.70 6.32 -3.94
CA TYR A 51 -6.65 4.85 -3.97
C TYR A 51 -5.27 4.26 -4.32
N PHE A 52 -4.26 5.07 -4.54
CA PHE A 52 -2.90 4.58 -4.74
C PHE A 52 -2.48 3.72 -3.55
N PRO A 53 -2.24 2.41 -3.74
CA PRO A 53 -1.90 1.52 -2.64
C PRO A 53 -0.42 1.65 -2.26
N ILE A 54 -0.17 1.56 -0.97
CA ILE A 54 1.17 1.64 -0.40
C ILE A 54 1.39 0.52 0.60
N LEU A 55 2.62 0.04 0.67
CA LEU A 55 3.08 -0.89 1.70
C LEU A 55 3.94 -0.13 2.69
N VAL A 56 3.39 0.19 3.85
CA VAL A 56 4.09 0.96 4.89
C VAL A 56 5.16 0.09 5.53
N ILE A 57 6.41 0.56 5.49
CA ILE A 57 7.58 -0.15 6.00
C ILE A 57 8.17 0.51 7.26
N GLU A 58 7.94 1.80 7.46
CA GLU A 58 8.46 2.56 8.58
C GLU A 58 7.54 3.73 8.91
N LYS A 59 7.58 4.19 10.16
CA LYS A 59 6.89 5.40 10.62
C LYS A 59 7.87 6.30 11.34
N SER A 60 7.88 7.58 11.00
CA SER A 60 8.64 8.62 11.69
C SER A 60 7.71 9.81 11.98
N GLY A 61 7.35 9.99 13.27
CA GLY A 61 6.34 10.96 13.67
C GLY A 61 5.01 10.71 12.96
N ASP A 62 4.51 11.71 12.22
CA ASP A 62 3.26 11.65 11.46
C ASP A 62 3.46 11.21 9.99
N TRP A 63 4.63 10.68 9.68
CA TRP A 63 5.02 10.31 8.32
C TRP A 63 5.23 8.80 8.19
N TYR A 64 4.72 8.24 7.08
CA TYR A 64 4.96 6.86 6.67
C TYR A 64 5.99 6.80 5.55
N GLN A 65 7.01 5.95 5.73
CA GLN A 65 7.80 5.45 4.60
C GLN A 65 7.12 4.22 4.03
N PHE A 66 7.00 4.18 2.72
CA PHE A 66 6.34 3.07 2.03
C PHE A 66 7.12 2.62 0.81
N GLU A 67 6.75 1.46 0.33
CA GLU A 67 7.14 0.90 -0.95
C GLU A 67 5.90 0.74 -1.82
N ASP A 68 5.99 1.09 -3.10
CA ASP A 68 4.88 0.99 -4.06
C ASP A 68 4.98 -0.26 -4.94
N PHE A 69 4.05 -0.40 -5.89
CA PHE A 69 3.95 -1.55 -6.78
C PHE A 69 5.16 -1.73 -7.71
N GLU A 70 5.98 -0.70 -7.91
CA GLU A 70 7.23 -0.76 -8.70
C GLU A 70 8.47 -0.94 -7.81
N GLY A 71 8.30 -1.04 -6.49
CA GLY A 71 9.38 -1.12 -5.54
C GLY A 71 10.01 0.23 -5.19
N ASP A 72 9.42 1.33 -5.66
CA ASP A 72 9.88 2.68 -5.33
C ASP A 72 9.47 3.05 -3.92
N ARG A 73 10.34 3.78 -3.22
CA ARG A 73 10.14 4.22 -1.85
C ARG A 73 9.93 5.73 -1.77
N GLY A 74 9.08 6.14 -0.83
CA GLY A 74 8.83 7.53 -0.54
C GLY A 74 8.15 7.70 0.81
N TRP A 75 7.93 8.96 1.17
CA TRP A 75 7.30 9.36 2.43
C TRP A 75 6.00 10.11 2.16
N VAL A 76 4.97 9.79 2.93
CA VAL A 76 3.67 10.44 2.86
C VAL A 76 3.15 10.75 4.26
N HIS A 77 2.47 11.89 4.41
CA HIS A 77 1.85 12.25 5.69
C HIS A 77 0.67 11.32 5.99
N GLN A 78 0.57 10.88 7.25
CA GLN A 78 -0.47 9.92 7.68
C GLN A 78 -1.90 10.41 7.46
N SER A 79 -2.15 11.73 7.48
CA SER A 79 -3.48 12.32 7.24
C SER A 79 -4.02 12.07 5.84
N LEU A 80 -3.16 11.71 4.88
CA LEU A 80 -3.52 11.46 3.48
C LEU A 80 -3.80 9.99 3.18
N VAL A 81 -3.73 9.13 4.19
CA VAL A 81 -3.74 7.67 4.07
C VAL A 81 -4.82 7.08 4.95
N SER A 82 -5.44 6.01 4.50
CA SER A 82 -6.38 5.22 5.30
C SER A 82 -6.36 3.74 4.92
N LYS A 83 -7.04 2.94 5.76
CA LYS A 83 -7.16 1.51 5.57
C LYS A 83 -8.27 1.20 4.56
N ILE A 84 -7.99 1.49 3.30
CA ILE A 84 -8.87 1.21 2.18
C ILE A 84 -8.27 0.04 1.41
N SER A 85 -9.09 -0.96 1.09
CA SER A 85 -8.68 -2.03 0.17
C SER A 85 -8.59 -1.45 -1.23
N ALA A 86 -7.40 -1.47 -1.80
CA ALA A 86 -7.11 -0.91 -3.10
C ALA A 86 -6.11 -1.78 -3.87
N VAL A 87 -6.18 -1.70 -5.18
CA VAL A 87 -5.25 -2.34 -6.12
C VAL A 87 -4.79 -1.31 -7.16
N ILE A 88 -3.69 -1.61 -7.82
CA ILE A 88 -3.16 -0.79 -8.91
C ILE A 88 -2.79 -1.67 -10.08
N THR A 89 -3.07 -1.22 -11.29
CA THR A 89 -2.73 -1.99 -12.49
C THR A 89 -1.23 -2.12 -12.65
N ASN A 90 -0.79 -3.34 -12.92
CA ASN A 90 0.63 -3.72 -13.04
C ASN A 90 0.98 -4.32 -14.41
N ASN A 91 0.15 -4.06 -15.41
CA ASN A 91 0.33 -4.47 -16.80
C ASN A 91 0.02 -3.31 -17.73
N GLU A 92 0.66 -3.28 -18.89
CA GLU A 92 0.59 -2.15 -19.84
C GLU A 92 -0.82 -1.92 -20.40
N ALA A 93 -1.62 -2.98 -20.57
CA ALA A 93 -2.99 -2.90 -21.04
C ALA A 93 -3.87 -3.83 -20.21
N CYS A 94 -4.89 -3.28 -19.57
CA CYS A 94 -5.80 -4.01 -18.72
C CYS A 94 -7.23 -3.83 -19.18
N ASN A 95 -7.91 -4.94 -19.48
CA ASN A 95 -9.33 -4.93 -19.79
C ASN A 95 -10.16 -4.93 -18.52
N ILE A 96 -11.02 -3.94 -18.41
CA ILE A 96 -12.02 -3.84 -17.34
C ILE A 96 -13.36 -4.26 -17.93
N ARG A 97 -13.97 -5.27 -17.31
CA ARG A 97 -15.19 -5.91 -17.85
C ARG A 97 -16.43 -5.55 -17.02
N SER A 98 -17.60 -5.75 -17.62
CA SER A 98 -18.88 -5.49 -16.97
C SER A 98 -19.26 -6.52 -15.91
N GLY A 99 -18.58 -7.66 -15.89
CA GLY A 99 -18.80 -8.73 -14.93
C GLY A 99 -17.56 -9.60 -14.72
N PRO A 100 -17.60 -10.51 -13.72
CA PRO A 100 -16.47 -11.34 -13.35
C PRO A 100 -16.29 -12.51 -14.34
N GLY A 101 -15.54 -12.29 -15.39
CA GLY A 101 -15.24 -13.33 -16.37
C GLY A 101 -14.92 -12.77 -17.76
N THR A 102 -14.15 -13.51 -18.54
CA THR A 102 -13.73 -13.12 -19.89
C THR A 102 -14.86 -13.17 -20.92
N ASN A 103 -15.98 -13.81 -20.60
CA ASN A 103 -17.20 -13.83 -21.42
C ASN A 103 -18.06 -12.56 -21.24
N ASN A 104 -17.73 -11.71 -20.29
CA ASN A 104 -18.40 -10.43 -20.14
C ASN A 104 -17.76 -9.36 -21.05
N PRO A 105 -18.54 -8.42 -21.59
CA PRO A 105 -18.01 -7.35 -22.43
C PRO A 105 -16.95 -6.52 -21.71
N ILE A 106 -16.00 -6.02 -22.48
CA ILE A 106 -15.03 -5.01 -22.01
C ILE A 106 -15.74 -3.67 -21.91
N SER A 107 -15.79 -3.11 -20.71
CA SER A 107 -16.38 -1.78 -20.47
C SER A 107 -15.40 -0.67 -20.86
N PHE A 108 -14.13 -0.82 -20.49
CA PHE A 108 -13.04 0.09 -20.84
C PHE A 108 -11.69 -0.59 -20.63
N THR A 109 -10.64 0.04 -21.12
CA THR A 109 -9.26 -0.41 -20.93
C THR A 109 -8.47 0.68 -20.22
N VAL A 110 -7.49 0.26 -19.42
CA VAL A 110 -6.57 1.15 -18.72
C VAL A 110 -5.13 0.73 -18.91
N GLU A 111 -4.24 1.69 -18.80
CA GLU A 111 -2.80 1.47 -18.79
C GLU A 111 -2.31 1.01 -17.42
N LYS A 112 -1.01 0.76 -17.31
CA LYS A 112 -0.33 0.46 -16.06
C LYS A 112 -0.34 1.67 -15.11
N GLY A 113 -0.45 1.42 -13.81
CA GLY A 113 -0.33 2.45 -12.78
C GLY A 113 -1.63 3.17 -12.45
N ILE A 114 -2.79 2.59 -12.78
CA ILE A 114 -4.09 3.15 -12.43
C ILE A 114 -4.61 2.49 -11.15
N PRO A 115 -4.83 3.28 -10.08
CA PRO A 115 -5.31 2.75 -8.81
C PRO A 115 -6.85 2.67 -8.76
N PHE A 116 -7.33 1.68 -8.03
CA PHE A 116 -8.75 1.42 -7.84
C PHE A 116 -9.04 0.98 -6.40
N LYS A 117 -10.17 1.45 -5.87
CA LYS A 117 -10.76 0.88 -4.68
C LYS A 117 -11.35 -0.49 -4.99
N VAL A 118 -11.14 -1.45 -4.09
CA VAL A 118 -11.77 -2.75 -4.16
C VAL A 118 -13.15 -2.69 -3.54
N LEU A 119 -14.18 -3.04 -4.32
CA LEU A 119 -15.58 -3.13 -3.88
C LEU A 119 -15.95 -4.54 -3.44
N GLY A 120 -15.34 -5.56 -4.04
CA GLY A 120 -15.58 -6.95 -3.74
C GLY A 120 -14.74 -7.88 -4.61
N ARG A 121 -14.89 -9.16 -4.39
CA ARG A 121 -14.16 -10.22 -5.12
C ARG A 121 -15.10 -11.37 -5.43
N GLU A 122 -14.92 -11.97 -6.60
CA GLU A 122 -15.59 -13.19 -7.01
C GLU A 122 -14.62 -14.09 -7.75
N GLY A 123 -14.18 -15.19 -7.11
CA GLY A 123 -13.11 -16.04 -7.64
C GLY A 123 -11.82 -15.24 -7.88
N ASP A 124 -11.31 -15.27 -9.09
CA ASP A 124 -10.10 -14.57 -9.51
C ASP A 124 -10.37 -13.14 -10.01
N TRP A 125 -11.60 -12.66 -9.87
CA TRP A 125 -12.04 -11.36 -10.34
C TRP A 125 -12.28 -10.39 -9.19
N ILE A 126 -11.87 -9.13 -9.39
CA ILE A 126 -11.98 -8.05 -8.43
C ILE A 126 -12.92 -7.00 -8.97
N HIS A 127 -13.95 -6.66 -8.18
CA HIS A 127 -14.82 -5.52 -8.48
C HIS A 127 -14.13 -4.24 -8.01
N ILE A 128 -13.98 -3.30 -8.91
CA ILE A 128 -13.16 -2.10 -8.71
C ILE A 128 -13.93 -0.82 -9.02
N GLU A 129 -13.51 0.26 -8.37
CA GLU A 129 -14.00 1.62 -8.61
C GLU A 129 -12.84 2.59 -8.68
N HIS A 130 -12.75 3.35 -9.78
CA HIS A 130 -11.81 4.45 -9.91
C HIS A 130 -12.30 5.69 -9.13
N ALA A 131 -11.39 6.61 -8.82
CA ALA A 131 -11.72 7.86 -8.11
C ALA A 131 -12.73 8.76 -8.85
N ASP A 132 -12.84 8.62 -10.17
CA ASP A 132 -13.85 9.32 -11.01
C ASP A 132 -15.23 8.68 -10.96
N GLY A 133 -15.38 7.50 -10.34
CA GLY A 133 -16.63 6.78 -10.20
C GLY A 133 -16.82 5.63 -11.19
N ASP A 134 -15.95 5.45 -12.16
CA ASP A 134 -16.02 4.34 -13.11
C ASP A 134 -15.80 3.00 -12.38
N LYS A 135 -16.65 2.03 -12.67
CA LYS A 135 -16.66 0.70 -12.06
C LYS A 135 -16.51 -0.41 -13.09
N GLY A 136 -16.02 -1.54 -12.65
CA GLY A 136 -15.95 -2.75 -13.45
C GLY A 136 -15.23 -3.86 -12.73
N TRP A 137 -14.85 -4.89 -13.49
CA TRP A 137 -14.20 -6.08 -12.98
C TRP A 137 -12.87 -6.30 -13.68
N ILE A 138 -11.85 -6.58 -12.89
CA ILE A 138 -10.48 -6.85 -13.37
C ILE A 138 -10.01 -8.21 -12.84
N HIS A 139 -9.24 -8.93 -13.66
CA HIS A 139 -8.61 -10.16 -13.22
C HIS A 139 -7.46 -9.87 -12.25
N LYS A 140 -7.36 -10.65 -11.18
CA LYS A 140 -6.34 -10.46 -10.13
C LYS A 140 -4.90 -10.48 -10.65
N SER A 141 -4.62 -11.18 -11.76
CA SER A 141 -3.27 -11.26 -12.35
C SER A 141 -2.77 -9.94 -12.92
N LEU A 142 -3.64 -8.95 -13.11
CA LEU A 142 -3.32 -7.66 -13.74
C LEU A 142 -2.98 -6.56 -12.74
N VAL A 143 -3.07 -6.85 -11.45
CA VAL A 143 -2.94 -5.84 -10.37
C VAL A 143 -1.96 -6.27 -9.28
N TRP A 144 -1.52 -5.24 -8.56
CA TRP A 144 -0.76 -5.36 -7.31
C TRP A 144 -1.60 -4.92 -6.14
#